data_727625c3e3fc4b2e29e2232566191c69
#
_entry.id   727625c3e3fc4b2e29e2232566191c69
#
_cell.length_a   1.000
_cell.length_b   1.000
_cell.length_c   1.000
_cell.angle_alpha   90.00
_cell.angle_beta   90.00
_cell.angle_gamma   90.00
#
_symmetry.space_group_name_H-M   'P 1'
#
loop_
_entity.id
_entity.type
_entity.pdbx_description
1 polymer ?
#
loop_
_entity_poly.entity_id
_entity_poly.type
_entity_poly.pdbx_seq_one_letter_code
_entity_poly.pdbx_strand_id
1 'polypeptide(L)'
;MSRDTAVVLFARLPVPGKAKTRLAKDVGPDAAADLYRRMAERAFAATASSSRAASRTLCFSEASEAEGIQLWVEAMGDTSLRLAPQCASPDLGERMRYALTRALERGGEGGGRCAKAIVVGTDVPDLSAAHVDAAAAALDDHDVVFGPAVDGGYYLLGVRRPVGVAQAGGEAGGDAEAAKAEAATAGGEKTGEKKEKALVPPSLFRGVPWSTETVLRDSLVAARGAGLKAAKESTLPCLRDVDVLGDVAALVAKADEASNAADDDDAFLAAARALL
;
A
#
# COMPACT_ATOMS: atom_id res chain seq x y z
N MET A 1 -23.21 0.45 2.94
CA MET A 1 -22.12 -0.44 2.42
C MET A 1 -21.37 -1.00 3.60
N SER A 2 -20.91 -2.25 3.55
CA SER A 2 -20.20 -2.88 4.66
C SER A 2 -18.75 -2.37 4.72
N ARG A 3 -18.26 -2.08 5.92
CA ARG A 3 -16.84 -1.83 6.21
C ARG A 3 -16.16 -3.18 6.40
N ASP A 4 -15.62 -3.74 5.32
CA ASP A 4 -15.08 -5.09 5.26
C ASP A 4 -13.63 -5.16 4.72
N THR A 5 -13.03 -3.99 4.50
CA THR A 5 -11.73 -3.84 3.87
C THR A 5 -10.70 -3.27 4.84
N ALA A 6 -9.60 -3.98 5.05
CA ALA A 6 -8.44 -3.46 5.75
C ALA A 6 -7.53 -2.71 4.77
N VAL A 7 -7.15 -1.48 5.09
CA VAL A 7 -6.26 -0.66 4.25
C VAL A 7 -4.90 -0.56 4.91
N VAL A 8 -3.86 -0.87 4.15
CA VAL A 8 -2.46 -0.79 4.57
C VAL A 8 -1.78 0.31 3.76
N LEU A 9 -1.16 1.26 4.43
CA LEU A 9 -0.37 2.32 3.79
C LEU A 9 1.11 1.99 3.95
N PHE A 10 1.83 1.86 2.85
CA PHE A 10 3.28 1.70 2.88
C PHE A 10 3.94 3.07 2.86
N ALA A 11 4.62 3.40 3.96
CA ALA A 11 5.32 4.66 4.11
C ALA A 11 6.70 4.48 4.73
N ARG A 12 7.47 5.54 4.72
CA ARG A 12 8.71 5.71 5.47
C ARG A 12 8.64 7.00 6.27
N LEU A 13 9.50 7.15 7.24
CA LEU A 13 9.62 8.42 7.96
C LEU A 13 10.13 9.50 6.96
N PRO A 14 9.51 10.70 6.90
CA PRO A 14 9.92 11.79 6.02
C PRO A 14 11.19 12.48 6.53
N VAL A 15 12.32 11.77 6.48
CA VAL A 15 13.63 12.27 6.93
C VAL A 15 14.40 12.84 5.74
N PRO A 16 14.94 14.08 5.84
CA PRO A 16 15.80 14.65 4.82
C PRO A 16 16.95 13.70 4.43
N GLY A 17 17.16 13.54 3.12
CA GLY A 17 18.17 12.64 2.57
C GLY A 17 17.81 11.16 2.54
N LYS A 18 16.70 10.74 3.18
CA LYS A 18 16.20 9.36 3.14
C LYS A 18 14.92 9.20 2.31
N ALA A 19 14.04 10.21 2.30
CA ALA A 19 12.83 10.23 1.48
C ALA A 19 13.12 10.94 0.16
N LYS A 20 12.53 10.42 -0.95
CA LYS A 20 12.58 11.03 -2.30
C LYS A 20 13.99 11.50 -2.73
N THR A 21 14.96 10.62 -2.61
CA THR A 21 16.38 10.93 -2.87
C THR A 21 16.67 11.34 -4.32
N ARG A 22 15.83 10.96 -5.31
CA ARG A 22 15.94 11.43 -6.69
C ARG A 22 15.51 12.90 -6.77
N LEU A 23 14.34 13.21 -6.23
CA LEU A 23 13.83 14.59 -6.16
C LEU A 23 14.78 15.51 -5.36
N ALA A 24 15.35 14.99 -4.27
CA ALA A 24 16.28 15.74 -3.43
C ALA A 24 17.54 16.24 -4.16
N LYS A 25 17.90 15.64 -5.31
CA LYS A 25 19.03 16.12 -6.13
C LYS A 25 18.73 17.47 -6.79
N ASP A 26 17.46 17.73 -7.08
CA ASP A 26 17.03 18.95 -7.77
C ASP A 26 16.61 20.04 -6.76
N VAL A 27 15.86 19.67 -5.70
CA VAL A 27 15.23 20.63 -4.78
C VAL A 27 15.85 20.67 -3.38
N GLY A 28 16.82 19.81 -3.11
CA GLY A 28 17.45 19.64 -1.79
C GLY A 28 16.67 18.65 -0.89
N PRO A 29 17.38 18.12 0.13
CA PRO A 29 16.83 17.03 0.96
C PRO A 29 15.65 17.45 1.83
N ASP A 30 15.66 18.68 2.36
CA ASP A 30 14.61 19.16 3.25
C ASP A 30 13.29 19.37 2.49
N ALA A 31 13.36 20.03 1.33
CA ALA A 31 12.19 20.28 0.49
C ALA A 31 11.58 18.99 -0.07
N ALA A 32 12.41 18.03 -0.47
CA ALA A 32 11.96 16.72 -0.92
C ALA A 32 11.28 15.92 0.20
N ALA A 33 11.81 15.99 1.42
CA ALA A 33 11.21 15.34 2.59
C ALA A 33 9.88 15.99 3.01
N ASP A 34 9.79 17.33 2.96
CA ASP A 34 8.54 18.06 3.27
C ASP A 34 7.46 17.75 2.23
N LEU A 35 7.79 17.75 0.94
CA LEU A 35 6.83 17.38 -0.11
C LEU A 35 6.34 15.94 0.10
N TYR A 36 7.25 14.99 0.37
CA TYR A 36 6.88 13.61 0.65
C TYR A 36 5.97 13.48 1.88
N ARG A 37 6.27 14.21 2.95
CA ARG A 37 5.41 14.26 4.15
C ARG A 37 4.00 14.66 3.79
N ARG A 38 3.82 15.73 3.04
CA ARG A 38 2.51 16.23 2.60
C ARG A 38 1.77 15.24 1.71
N MET A 39 2.47 14.56 0.80
CA MET A 39 1.87 13.49 -0.03
C MET A 39 1.36 12.34 0.83
N ALA A 40 2.15 11.89 1.80
CA ALA A 40 1.76 10.80 2.70
C ALA A 40 0.56 11.20 3.57
N GLU A 41 0.54 12.41 4.11
CA GLU A 41 -0.59 12.95 4.89
C GLU A 41 -1.88 13.01 4.06
N ARG A 42 -1.81 13.37 2.76
CA ARG A 42 -2.96 13.30 1.84
C ARG A 42 -3.45 11.86 1.66
N ALA A 43 -2.54 10.89 1.50
CA ALA A 43 -2.91 9.48 1.41
C ALA A 43 -3.56 8.98 2.70
N PHE A 44 -3.10 9.43 3.87
CA PHE A 44 -3.72 9.12 5.15
C PHE A 44 -5.15 9.68 5.22
N ALA A 45 -5.35 10.94 4.85
CA ALA A 45 -6.67 11.58 4.81
C ALA A 45 -7.61 10.90 3.80
N ALA A 46 -7.12 10.57 2.60
CA ALA A 46 -7.89 9.86 1.57
C ALA A 46 -8.39 8.50 2.09
N THR A 47 -7.52 7.73 2.74
CA THR A 47 -7.91 6.41 3.28
C THR A 47 -8.82 6.53 4.51
N ALA A 48 -8.70 7.61 5.32
CA ALA A 48 -9.58 7.89 6.44
C ALA A 48 -11.02 8.16 5.98
N SER A 49 -11.16 8.78 4.82
CA SER A 49 -12.45 9.15 4.22
C SER A 49 -13.13 8.02 3.45
N SER A 50 -12.49 6.85 3.32
CA SER A 50 -13.07 5.69 2.62
C SER A 50 -14.28 5.14 3.38
N SER A 51 -15.38 4.93 2.67
CA SER A 51 -16.61 4.35 3.22
C SER A 51 -16.52 2.85 3.44
N ARG A 52 -15.55 2.17 2.82
CA ARG A 52 -15.33 0.72 2.85
C ARG A 52 -14.24 0.29 3.84
N ALA A 53 -13.39 1.22 4.31
CA ALA A 53 -12.30 0.89 5.21
C ALA A 53 -12.82 0.52 6.61
N ALA A 54 -12.59 -0.72 7.03
CA ALA A 54 -12.84 -1.21 8.39
C ALA A 54 -11.71 -0.83 9.34
N SER A 55 -10.48 -0.76 8.83
CA SER A 55 -9.30 -0.34 9.57
C SER A 55 -8.24 0.21 8.63
N ARG A 56 -7.30 0.95 9.22
CA ARG A 56 -6.13 1.48 8.53
C ARG A 56 -4.87 1.15 9.32
N THR A 57 -3.82 0.74 8.61
CA THR A 57 -2.51 0.46 9.21
C THR A 57 -1.42 1.12 8.40
N LEU A 58 -0.62 1.97 9.03
CA LEU A 58 0.62 2.48 8.47
C LEU A 58 1.72 1.44 8.68
N CYS A 59 2.17 0.82 7.59
CA CYS A 59 3.31 -0.08 7.58
C CYS A 59 4.58 0.70 7.18
N PHE A 60 5.41 1.03 8.16
CA PHE A 60 6.62 1.83 7.95
C PHE A 60 7.86 0.98 7.63
N SER A 61 8.80 1.55 6.88
CA SER A 61 9.90 0.81 6.24
C SER A 61 10.85 0.15 7.24
N GLU A 62 11.25 0.87 8.29
CA GLU A 62 12.31 0.45 9.22
C GLU A 62 11.77 0.41 10.65
N ALA A 63 11.95 -0.71 11.35
CA ALA A 63 11.50 -0.84 12.74
C ALA A 63 12.12 0.23 13.67
N SER A 64 13.32 0.70 13.35
CA SER A 64 14.00 1.79 14.07
C SER A 64 13.31 3.16 13.93
N GLU A 65 12.39 3.32 12.96
CA GLU A 65 11.63 4.56 12.74
C GLU A 65 10.37 4.66 13.62
N ALA A 66 10.07 3.63 14.43
CA ALA A 66 8.80 3.52 15.17
C ALA A 66 8.45 4.75 16.01
N GLU A 67 9.41 5.28 16.78
CA GLU A 67 9.22 6.47 17.61
C GLU A 67 8.91 7.71 16.75
N GLY A 68 9.69 7.94 15.68
CA GLY A 68 9.46 9.07 14.77
C GLY A 68 8.12 8.98 14.04
N ILE A 69 7.72 7.79 13.61
CA ILE A 69 6.40 7.53 12.99
C ILE A 69 5.28 7.78 14.00
N GLN A 70 5.43 7.34 15.24
CA GLN A 70 4.46 7.57 16.31
C GLN A 70 4.25 9.08 16.53
N LEU A 71 5.33 9.83 16.70
CA LEU A 71 5.29 11.29 16.89
C LEU A 71 4.65 12.02 15.68
N TRP A 72 4.97 11.57 14.46
CA TRP A 72 4.38 12.14 13.25
C TRP A 72 2.86 11.93 13.20
N VAL A 73 2.38 10.71 13.45
CA VAL A 73 0.94 10.40 13.43
C VAL A 73 0.19 11.09 14.57
N GLU A 74 0.80 11.18 15.76
CA GLU A 74 0.24 11.93 16.90
C GLU A 74 0.07 13.42 16.58
N ALA A 75 1.06 14.03 15.91
CA ALA A 75 0.99 15.43 15.49
C ALA A 75 -0.15 15.69 14.50
N MET A 76 -0.56 14.67 13.73
CA MET A 76 -1.71 14.75 12.81
C MET A 76 -3.05 14.54 13.51
N GLY A 77 -3.07 14.05 14.76
CA GLY A 77 -4.28 13.73 15.51
C GLY A 77 -5.06 12.51 14.99
N ASP A 78 -4.46 11.66 14.14
CA ASP A 78 -5.12 10.47 13.59
C ASP A 78 -4.99 9.26 14.53
N THR A 79 -5.83 9.21 15.55
CA THR A 79 -5.86 8.13 16.55
C THR A 79 -6.36 6.78 16.01
N SER A 80 -6.94 6.74 14.81
CA SER A 80 -7.49 5.53 14.20
C SER A 80 -6.48 4.77 13.32
N LEU A 81 -5.32 5.37 13.04
CA LEU A 81 -4.25 4.78 12.23
C LEU A 81 -3.37 3.88 13.11
N ARG A 82 -3.44 2.58 12.88
CA ARG A 82 -2.56 1.60 13.54
C ARG A 82 -1.16 1.69 12.94
N LEU A 83 -0.14 1.39 13.74
CA LEU A 83 1.26 1.42 13.31
C LEU A 83 1.86 0.02 13.37
N ALA A 84 2.59 -0.37 12.33
CA ALA A 84 3.33 -1.62 12.27
C ALA A 84 4.58 -1.47 11.39
N PRO A 85 5.71 -2.07 11.73
CA PRO A 85 6.84 -2.15 10.81
C PRO A 85 6.51 -3.12 9.67
N GLN A 86 7.08 -2.88 8.48
CA GLN A 86 7.12 -3.87 7.42
C GLN A 86 7.97 -5.07 7.87
N CYS A 87 7.71 -6.27 7.32
CA CYS A 87 8.59 -7.40 7.61
C CYS A 87 10.00 -7.14 7.06
N ALA A 88 10.99 -7.73 7.73
CA ALA A 88 12.42 -7.54 7.41
C ALA A 88 12.82 -8.37 6.17
N SER A 89 12.18 -8.12 5.02
CA SER A 89 12.53 -8.73 3.73
C SER A 89 13.09 -7.66 2.78
N PRO A 90 14.15 -7.97 2.00
CA PRO A 90 14.60 -7.10 0.93
C PRO A 90 13.63 -7.08 -0.26
N ASP A 91 12.79 -8.10 -0.42
CA ASP A 91 11.81 -8.24 -1.49
C ASP A 91 10.52 -7.48 -1.19
N LEU A 92 10.14 -6.54 -2.07
CA LEU A 92 8.92 -5.74 -1.91
C LEU A 92 7.65 -6.61 -1.97
N GLY A 93 7.65 -7.64 -2.82
CA GLY A 93 6.52 -8.56 -2.94
C GLY A 93 6.28 -9.33 -1.65
N GLU A 94 7.33 -9.79 -0.98
CA GLU A 94 7.20 -10.43 0.33
C GLU A 94 6.69 -9.47 1.39
N ARG A 95 7.17 -8.22 1.40
CA ARG A 95 6.65 -7.19 2.32
C ARG A 95 5.16 -6.94 2.11
N MET A 96 4.72 -6.81 0.85
CA MET A 96 3.30 -6.64 0.52
C MET A 96 2.49 -7.89 0.88
N ARG A 97 2.97 -9.09 0.56
CA ARG A 97 2.30 -10.35 0.90
C ARG A 97 2.07 -10.47 2.41
N TYR A 98 3.11 -10.22 3.20
CA TYR A 98 3.02 -10.26 4.65
C TYR A 98 1.99 -9.26 5.19
N ALA A 99 2.07 -8.01 4.76
CA ALA A 99 1.16 -6.96 5.20
C ALA A 99 -0.31 -7.26 4.82
N LEU A 100 -0.56 -7.71 3.59
CA LEU A 100 -1.90 -8.10 3.14
C LEU A 100 -2.44 -9.32 3.90
N THR A 101 -1.60 -10.32 4.18
CA THR A 101 -1.99 -11.49 4.97
C THR A 101 -2.41 -11.07 6.38
N ARG A 102 -1.60 -10.26 7.06
CA ARG A 102 -1.90 -9.72 8.40
C ARG A 102 -3.18 -8.87 8.39
N ALA A 103 -3.36 -8.05 7.36
CA ALA A 103 -4.55 -7.23 7.20
C ALA A 103 -5.83 -8.08 7.04
N LEU A 104 -5.78 -9.16 6.27
CA LEU A 104 -6.89 -10.10 6.16
C LEU A 104 -7.18 -10.83 7.48
N GLU A 105 -6.16 -11.16 8.25
CA GLU A 105 -6.30 -11.92 9.51
C GLU A 105 -6.82 -11.08 10.67
N ARG A 106 -6.33 -9.83 10.79
CA ARG A 106 -6.49 -8.99 12.00
C ARG A 106 -6.97 -7.56 11.71
N GLY A 107 -7.32 -7.27 10.45
CA GLY A 107 -7.70 -5.92 10.03
C GLY A 107 -9.14 -5.53 10.35
N GLY A 108 -9.98 -6.43 10.83
CA GLY A 108 -11.38 -6.13 11.16
C GLY A 108 -11.55 -5.39 12.49
N GLU A 109 -12.78 -5.00 12.78
CA GLU A 109 -13.13 -4.39 14.06
C GLU A 109 -12.75 -5.32 15.22
N GLY A 110 -12.19 -4.75 16.29
CA GLY A 110 -11.70 -5.52 17.43
C GLY A 110 -10.53 -6.48 17.12
N GLY A 111 -9.82 -6.32 15.97
CA GLY A 111 -8.76 -7.23 15.55
C GLY A 111 -9.27 -8.48 14.83
N GLY A 112 -10.54 -8.49 14.42
CA GLY A 112 -11.16 -9.55 13.64
C GLY A 112 -10.65 -9.65 12.21
N ARG A 113 -11.23 -10.57 11.44
CA ARG A 113 -10.88 -10.81 10.03
C ARG A 113 -11.54 -9.81 9.10
N CYS A 114 -10.81 -9.42 8.05
CA CYS A 114 -11.39 -8.69 6.93
C CYS A 114 -11.64 -9.61 5.73
N ALA A 115 -12.68 -9.30 4.96
CA ALA A 115 -12.95 -9.97 3.69
C ALA A 115 -11.97 -9.55 2.60
N LYS A 116 -11.43 -8.35 2.70
CA LYS A 116 -10.56 -7.71 1.72
C LYS A 116 -9.41 -7.00 2.40
N ALA A 117 -8.27 -6.92 1.72
CA ALA A 117 -7.15 -6.10 2.13
C ALA A 117 -6.60 -5.34 0.92
N ILE A 118 -6.22 -4.09 1.15
CA ILE A 118 -5.66 -3.20 0.13
C ILE A 118 -4.36 -2.63 0.69
N VAL A 119 -3.26 -2.69 -0.08
CA VAL A 119 -2.04 -1.93 0.18
C VAL A 119 -1.94 -0.78 -0.80
N VAL A 120 -1.57 0.40 -0.32
CA VAL A 120 -1.38 1.61 -1.12
C VAL A 120 -0.01 2.24 -0.85
N GLY A 121 0.58 2.84 -1.88
CA GLY A 121 1.71 3.76 -1.74
C GLY A 121 1.28 5.11 -1.16
N THR A 122 2.22 5.86 -0.62
CA THR A 122 1.98 7.18 -0.02
C THR A 122 2.63 8.33 -0.79
N ASP A 123 3.05 8.06 -2.02
CA ASP A 123 3.73 8.99 -2.93
C ASP A 123 2.90 9.35 -4.17
N VAL A 124 1.60 9.08 -4.11
CA VAL A 124 0.62 9.35 -5.15
C VAL A 124 -0.38 10.39 -4.65
N PRO A 125 -0.14 11.69 -4.89
CA PRO A 125 -0.92 12.78 -4.31
C PRO A 125 -2.38 12.83 -4.78
N ASP A 126 -2.70 12.23 -5.95
CA ASP A 126 -4.04 12.14 -6.49
C ASP A 126 -4.88 10.99 -5.88
N LEU A 127 -4.31 10.20 -4.95
CA LEU A 127 -5.06 9.15 -4.27
C LEU A 127 -6.25 9.76 -3.50
N SER A 128 -7.43 9.18 -3.68
CA SER A 128 -8.66 9.64 -3.01
C SER A 128 -9.43 8.47 -2.38
N ALA A 129 -10.37 8.78 -1.51
CA ALA A 129 -11.29 7.79 -0.93
C ALA A 129 -12.04 7.00 -2.01
N ALA A 130 -12.41 7.64 -3.11
CA ALA A 130 -13.11 7.01 -4.23
C ALA A 130 -12.28 5.88 -4.88
N HIS A 131 -10.95 6.03 -4.96
CA HIS A 131 -10.07 4.98 -5.49
C HIS A 131 -10.03 3.76 -4.57
N VAL A 132 -9.97 3.98 -3.25
CA VAL A 132 -10.01 2.90 -2.25
C VAL A 132 -11.37 2.20 -2.28
N ASP A 133 -12.47 2.95 -2.34
CA ASP A 133 -13.82 2.41 -2.40
C ASP A 133 -14.09 1.64 -3.69
N ALA A 134 -13.58 2.13 -4.84
CA ALA A 134 -13.68 1.43 -6.12
C ALA A 134 -12.87 0.12 -6.13
N ALA A 135 -11.66 0.13 -5.55
CA ALA A 135 -10.85 -1.09 -5.38
C ALA A 135 -11.57 -2.11 -4.50
N ALA A 136 -12.13 -1.67 -3.37
CA ALA A 136 -12.90 -2.53 -2.48
C ALA A 136 -14.16 -3.09 -3.15
N ALA A 137 -14.84 -2.30 -4.01
CA ALA A 137 -15.99 -2.76 -4.80
C ALA A 137 -15.58 -3.78 -5.86
N ALA A 138 -14.46 -3.56 -6.56
CA ALA A 138 -13.95 -4.51 -7.54
C ALA A 138 -13.65 -5.90 -6.91
N LEU A 139 -13.20 -5.91 -5.66
CA LEU A 139 -12.96 -7.15 -4.90
C LEU A 139 -14.24 -7.87 -4.44
N ASP A 140 -15.43 -7.34 -4.67
CA ASP A 140 -16.68 -8.08 -4.48
C ASP A 140 -16.76 -9.25 -5.49
N ASP A 141 -16.26 -9.05 -6.72
CA ASP A 141 -16.34 -10.01 -7.83
C ASP A 141 -15.00 -10.57 -8.31
N HIS A 142 -13.86 -10.00 -7.85
CA HIS A 142 -12.50 -10.38 -8.25
C HIS A 142 -11.66 -10.76 -7.04
N ASP A 143 -10.61 -11.55 -7.29
CA ASP A 143 -9.68 -11.97 -6.24
C ASP A 143 -8.55 -10.97 -6.02
N VAL A 144 -8.21 -10.20 -7.07
CA VAL A 144 -7.15 -9.19 -7.05
C VAL A 144 -7.50 -7.99 -7.92
N VAL A 145 -7.12 -6.79 -7.48
CA VAL A 145 -7.23 -5.52 -8.21
C VAL A 145 -5.93 -4.74 -8.10
N PHE A 146 -5.54 -4.11 -9.20
CA PHE A 146 -4.38 -3.22 -9.25
C PHE A 146 -4.83 -1.81 -9.63
N GLY A 147 -4.28 -0.80 -8.98
CA GLY A 147 -4.38 0.60 -9.39
C GLY A 147 -3.12 0.99 -10.16
N PRO A 148 -3.18 1.16 -11.49
CA PRO A 148 -2.02 1.37 -12.33
C PRO A 148 -1.32 2.70 -12.03
N ALA A 149 0.02 2.71 -12.07
CA ALA A 149 0.83 3.91 -11.99
C ALA A 149 1.44 4.26 -13.36
N VAL A 150 1.74 5.55 -13.57
CA VAL A 150 2.25 6.06 -14.86
C VAL A 150 3.62 5.49 -15.21
N ASP A 151 4.40 5.10 -14.21
CA ASP A 151 5.73 4.49 -14.37
C ASP A 151 5.70 3.01 -14.82
N GLY A 152 4.49 2.43 -15.02
CA GLY A 152 4.30 1.02 -15.37
C GLY A 152 4.21 0.09 -14.14
N GLY A 153 4.25 0.65 -12.94
CA GLY A 153 3.95 -0.02 -11.68
C GLY A 153 2.48 0.07 -11.28
N TYR A 154 2.24 0.01 -9.99
CA TYR A 154 0.92 0.23 -9.42
C TYR A 154 1.01 0.95 -8.07
N TYR A 155 0.11 1.88 -7.83
CA TYR A 155 -0.01 2.60 -6.56
C TYR A 155 -0.86 1.86 -5.53
N LEU A 156 -1.66 0.88 -5.99
CA LEU A 156 -2.59 0.13 -5.17
C LEU A 156 -2.62 -1.34 -5.60
N LEU A 157 -2.58 -2.24 -4.62
CA LEU A 157 -2.87 -3.66 -4.79
C LEU A 157 -3.91 -4.08 -3.77
N GLY A 158 -5.04 -4.59 -4.22
CA GLY A 158 -6.08 -5.18 -3.38
C GLY A 158 -6.23 -6.67 -3.61
N VAL A 159 -6.54 -7.40 -2.53
CA VAL A 159 -6.80 -8.84 -2.56
C VAL A 159 -8.06 -9.17 -1.76
N ARG A 160 -8.81 -10.16 -2.23
CA ARG A 160 -9.95 -10.75 -1.52
C ARG A 160 -9.52 -12.00 -0.76
N ARG A 161 -10.06 -12.20 0.42
CA ARG A 161 -9.90 -13.45 1.17
C ARG A 161 -10.46 -14.63 0.36
N PRO A 162 -9.70 -15.70 0.14
CA PRO A 162 -10.23 -16.90 -0.53
C PRO A 162 -11.37 -17.53 0.26
N VAL A 163 -12.42 -17.96 -0.45
CA VAL A 163 -13.53 -18.69 0.16
C VAL A 163 -13.06 -20.09 0.59
N GLY A 164 -13.41 -20.50 1.80
CA GLY A 164 -13.14 -21.87 2.29
C GLY A 164 -11.77 -22.09 2.96
N VAL A 165 -11.00 -21.02 3.20
CA VAL A 165 -9.78 -21.13 4.02
C VAL A 165 -10.18 -21.19 5.50
N ALA A 166 -10.05 -22.38 6.10
CA ALA A 166 -10.32 -22.65 7.52
C ALA A 166 -9.28 -21.96 8.42
N GLN A 167 -9.58 -21.88 9.73
CA GLN A 167 -8.69 -21.31 10.73
C GLN A 167 -7.46 -22.20 10.94
N ALA A 168 -6.26 -21.69 10.77
CA ALA A 168 -5.19 -22.11 11.66
C ALA A 168 -5.51 -21.53 13.04
N GLY A 169 -5.70 -22.36 14.04
CA GLY A 169 -5.97 -21.96 15.42
C GLY A 169 -4.79 -21.10 15.92
N GLY A 170 -5.03 -19.81 16.15
CA GLY A 170 -4.01 -18.88 16.61
C GLY A 170 -4.16 -18.67 18.09
N GLU A 171 -3.24 -19.19 18.87
CA GLU A 171 -2.95 -18.67 20.20
C GLU A 171 -2.23 -17.34 20.08
N ALA A 172 -2.60 -16.41 20.97
CA ALA A 172 -1.96 -15.09 21.06
C ALA A 172 -0.52 -15.25 21.58
N GLY A 173 0.44 -15.11 20.68
CA GLY A 173 1.88 -15.12 20.99
C GLY A 173 2.63 -14.07 20.19
N GLY A 174 3.48 -13.31 20.88
CA GLY A 174 4.14 -12.07 20.50
C GLY A 174 4.80 -11.99 19.10
N ASP A 175 4.76 -10.79 18.58
CA ASP A 175 5.17 -10.39 17.22
C ASP A 175 6.65 -10.59 16.85
N ALA A 176 7.51 -11.07 17.77
CA ALA A 176 8.95 -11.24 17.55
C ALA A 176 9.38 -12.65 17.10
N GLU A 177 8.55 -13.67 17.28
CA GLU A 177 8.94 -15.07 17.05
C GLU A 177 8.51 -15.64 15.70
N ALA A 178 7.48 -15.09 15.08
CA ALA A 178 6.94 -15.56 13.80
C ALA A 178 7.89 -15.37 12.59
N ALA A 179 8.82 -14.41 12.68
CA ALA A 179 9.80 -14.17 11.60
C ALA A 179 10.93 -15.23 11.54
N LYS A 180 11.10 -16.04 12.59
CA LYS A 180 12.17 -17.05 12.65
C LYS A 180 11.75 -18.47 12.25
N ALA A 181 10.45 -18.77 12.24
CA ALA A 181 9.96 -20.13 12.04
C ALA A 181 9.83 -20.56 10.57
N GLU A 182 9.77 -19.65 9.61
CA GLU A 182 9.60 -19.98 8.18
C GLU A 182 10.92 -20.29 7.43
N ALA A 183 12.09 -20.10 8.06
CA ALA A 183 13.39 -20.34 7.41
C ALA A 183 13.89 -21.80 7.50
N ALA A 184 13.18 -22.72 8.16
CA ALA A 184 13.72 -24.03 8.56
C ALA A 184 12.92 -25.25 8.07
N THR A 185 12.25 -25.24 6.91
CA THR A 185 11.69 -26.49 6.35
C THR A 185 11.82 -26.56 4.82
N ALA A 186 13.04 -26.83 4.38
CA ALA A 186 13.29 -27.43 3.09
C ALA A 186 13.82 -28.86 3.34
N GLY A 187 12.96 -29.85 3.30
CA GLY A 187 13.38 -31.25 3.31
C GLY A 187 12.33 -32.23 3.81
N GLY A 188 11.73 -33.02 2.92
CA GLY A 188 11.27 -34.37 3.25
C GLY A 188 9.77 -34.64 3.28
N GLU A 189 9.35 -35.41 2.30
CA GLU A 189 8.34 -36.50 2.26
C GLU A 189 6.86 -36.20 2.02
N LYS A 190 6.37 -36.94 1.03
CA LYS A 190 5.01 -36.99 0.50
C LYS A 190 4.05 -37.68 1.48
N THR A 191 3.12 -36.95 2.04
CA THR A 191 1.82 -37.47 2.47
C THR A 191 0.75 -36.52 1.94
N GLY A 192 -0.39 -37.06 1.48
CA GLY A 192 -1.45 -36.33 0.77
C GLY A 192 -2.21 -35.35 1.66
N GLU A 193 -1.56 -34.31 2.11
CA GLU A 193 -2.16 -33.17 2.80
C GLU A 193 -2.84 -32.27 1.77
N LYS A 194 -4.12 -31.96 1.99
CA LYS A 194 -4.80 -30.85 1.35
C LYS A 194 -3.95 -29.60 1.62
N LYS A 195 -3.19 -29.13 0.61
CA LYS A 195 -2.44 -27.86 0.67
C LYS A 195 -3.42 -26.78 1.14
N GLU A 196 -3.27 -26.34 2.37
CA GLU A 196 -4.01 -25.20 2.90
C GLU A 196 -3.77 -24.00 1.97
N LYS A 197 -4.83 -23.46 1.41
CA LYS A 197 -4.72 -22.37 0.41
C LYS A 197 -4.29 -21.11 1.14
N ALA A 198 -3.09 -20.62 0.87
CA ALA A 198 -2.58 -19.39 1.48
C ALA A 198 -3.54 -18.21 1.25
N LEU A 199 -3.74 -17.36 2.26
CA LEU A 199 -4.61 -16.18 2.16
C LEU A 199 -4.16 -15.24 1.03
N VAL A 200 -2.86 -15.05 0.89
CA VAL A 200 -2.24 -14.32 -0.22
C VAL A 200 -1.16 -15.23 -0.81
N PRO A 201 -1.37 -15.78 -2.02
CA PRO A 201 -0.46 -16.78 -2.57
C PRO A 201 0.91 -16.15 -2.90
N PRO A 202 2.04 -16.79 -2.49
CA PRO A 202 3.38 -16.29 -2.82
C PRO A 202 3.63 -16.16 -4.33
N SER A 203 2.96 -16.97 -5.14
CA SER A 203 3.06 -16.94 -6.61
C SER A 203 2.58 -15.61 -7.23
N LEU A 204 1.75 -14.82 -6.53
CA LEU A 204 1.32 -13.49 -6.97
C LEU A 204 2.50 -12.51 -7.13
N PHE A 205 3.58 -12.71 -6.38
CA PHE A 205 4.74 -11.82 -6.35
C PHE A 205 6.00 -12.43 -6.99
N ARG A 206 5.93 -13.72 -7.37
CA ARG A 206 7.09 -14.44 -7.86
C ARG A 206 7.48 -13.98 -9.27
N GLY A 207 8.74 -13.58 -9.44
CA GLY A 207 9.28 -13.20 -10.75
C GLY A 207 8.86 -11.82 -11.22
N VAL A 208 8.25 -11.01 -10.35
CA VAL A 208 7.95 -9.61 -10.65
C VAL A 208 9.23 -8.78 -10.55
N PRO A 209 9.64 -8.11 -11.65
CA PRO A 209 10.88 -7.32 -11.69
C PRO A 209 10.63 -5.93 -11.07
N TRP A 210 10.67 -5.82 -9.75
CA TRP A 210 10.41 -4.58 -9.03
C TRP A 210 11.23 -3.39 -9.55
N SER A 211 10.66 -2.21 -9.53
CA SER A 211 11.27 -0.95 -10.01
C SER A 211 11.52 -0.90 -11.52
N THR A 212 10.70 -1.60 -12.30
CA THR A 212 10.70 -1.55 -13.77
C THR A 212 9.34 -1.11 -14.30
N GLU A 213 9.29 -0.62 -15.54
CA GLU A 213 8.06 -0.24 -16.25
C GLU A 213 7.11 -1.43 -16.57
N THR A 214 7.52 -2.65 -16.27
CA THR A 214 6.74 -3.86 -16.56
C THR A 214 6.08 -4.49 -15.33
N VAL A 215 6.24 -3.89 -14.15
CA VAL A 215 5.76 -4.42 -12.87
C VAL A 215 4.27 -4.77 -12.91
N LEU A 216 3.41 -3.88 -13.39
CA LEU A 216 1.97 -4.12 -13.48
C LEU A 216 1.65 -5.29 -14.41
N ARG A 217 2.22 -5.29 -15.61
CA ARG A 217 2.03 -6.36 -16.61
C ARG A 217 2.43 -7.72 -16.04
N ASP A 218 3.60 -7.79 -15.42
CA ASP A 218 4.17 -9.04 -14.91
C ASP A 218 3.41 -9.51 -13.66
N SER A 219 2.91 -8.58 -12.82
CA SER A 219 2.01 -8.89 -11.71
C SER A 219 0.66 -9.45 -12.18
N LEU A 220 0.09 -8.94 -13.27
CA LEU A 220 -1.13 -9.50 -13.87
C LEU A 220 -0.91 -10.91 -14.43
N VAL A 221 0.27 -11.17 -15.03
CA VAL A 221 0.66 -12.52 -15.47
C VAL A 221 0.79 -13.44 -14.26
N ALA A 222 1.45 -13.00 -13.20
CA ALA A 222 1.61 -13.77 -11.96
C ALA A 222 0.25 -14.08 -11.30
N ALA A 223 -0.67 -13.11 -11.27
CA ALA A 223 -2.02 -13.29 -10.75
C ALA A 223 -2.80 -14.37 -11.51
N ARG A 224 -2.77 -14.32 -12.84
CA ARG A 224 -3.38 -15.35 -13.70
C ARG A 224 -2.73 -16.72 -13.50
N GLY A 225 -1.40 -16.76 -13.41
CA GLY A 225 -0.65 -18.00 -13.12
C GLY A 225 -0.95 -18.59 -11.74
N ALA A 226 -1.32 -17.74 -10.78
CA ALA A 226 -1.80 -18.15 -9.45
C ALA A 226 -3.29 -18.61 -9.45
N GLY A 227 -3.98 -18.57 -10.60
CA GLY A 227 -5.39 -18.89 -10.72
C GLY A 227 -6.33 -17.85 -10.10
N LEU A 228 -5.86 -16.61 -9.92
CA LEU A 228 -6.65 -15.50 -9.39
C LEU A 228 -7.44 -14.79 -10.49
N LYS A 229 -8.69 -14.46 -10.20
CA LYS A 229 -9.52 -13.61 -11.05
C LYS A 229 -9.12 -12.15 -10.83
N ALA A 230 -8.28 -11.61 -11.72
CA ALA A 230 -7.87 -10.21 -11.68
C ALA A 230 -8.94 -9.30 -12.26
N ALA A 231 -9.17 -8.14 -11.63
CA ALA A 231 -9.94 -7.06 -12.21
C ALA A 231 -9.23 -6.49 -13.45
N LYS A 232 -9.98 -5.81 -14.33
CA LYS A 232 -9.39 -5.16 -15.51
C LYS A 232 -8.49 -3.99 -15.09
N GLU A 233 -7.43 -3.71 -15.84
CA GLU A 233 -6.56 -2.55 -15.59
C GLU A 233 -7.34 -1.23 -15.57
N SER A 234 -8.36 -1.10 -16.44
CA SER A 234 -9.22 0.08 -16.49
C SER A 234 -10.22 0.21 -15.34
N THR A 235 -10.21 -0.71 -14.36
CA THR A 235 -11.11 -0.66 -13.17
C THR A 235 -10.78 0.52 -12.29
N LEU A 236 -9.51 0.88 -12.18
CA LEU A 236 -9.03 2.06 -11.46
C LEU A 236 -8.30 3.00 -12.41
N PRO A 237 -8.33 4.30 -12.18
CA PRO A 237 -7.58 5.25 -13.00
C PRO A 237 -6.08 5.05 -12.83
N CYS A 238 -5.31 5.38 -13.87
CA CYS A 238 -3.86 5.46 -13.79
C CYS A 238 -3.48 6.76 -13.08
N LEU A 239 -2.70 6.66 -12.00
CA LEU A 239 -2.24 7.81 -11.22
C LEU A 239 -0.72 7.96 -11.35
N ARG A 240 -0.24 9.18 -11.07
CA ARG A 240 1.18 9.49 -11.07
C ARG A 240 1.73 9.45 -9.64
N ASP A 241 2.78 8.71 -9.45
CA ASP A 241 3.70 8.84 -8.32
C ASP A 241 4.68 10.01 -8.56
N VAL A 242 5.15 10.62 -7.50
CA VAL A 242 6.06 11.77 -7.56
C VAL A 242 7.44 11.36 -7.08
N ASP A 243 8.37 11.17 -8.01
CA ASP A 243 9.73 10.70 -7.72
C ASP A 243 10.82 11.69 -8.14
N VAL A 244 10.57 12.51 -9.15
CA VAL A 244 11.50 13.50 -9.70
C VAL A 244 10.82 14.84 -9.91
N LEU A 245 11.61 15.91 -10.17
CA LEU A 245 11.07 17.26 -10.38
C LEU A 245 10.09 17.33 -11.56
N GLY A 246 10.30 16.52 -12.60
CA GLY A 246 9.37 16.43 -13.74
C GLY A 246 7.98 15.94 -13.34
N ASP A 247 7.86 15.06 -12.32
CA ASP A 247 6.55 14.59 -11.82
C ASP A 247 5.85 15.72 -11.06
N VAL A 248 6.60 16.52 -10.30
CA VAL A 248 6.07 17.71 -9.61
C VAL A 248 5.53 18.71 -10.64
N ALA A 249 6.28 18.98 -11.72
CA ALA A 249 5.84 19.87 -12.78
C ALA A 249 4.55 19.36 -13.47
N ALA A 250 4.49 18.06 -13.78
CA ALA A 250 3.30 17.47 -14.39
C ALA A 250 2.07 17.51 -13.46
N LEU A 251 2.27 17.34 -12.16
CA LEU A 251 1.22 17.45 -11.15
C LEU A 251 0.68 18.88 -11.07
N VAL A 252 1.55 19.87 -10.99
CA VAL A 252 1.16 21.29 -10.95
C VAL A 252 0.42 21.68 -12.22
N ALA A 253 0.95 21.34 -13.41
CA ALA A 253 0.31 21.62 -14.68
C ALA A 253 -1.11 21.02 -14.76
N LYS A 254 -1.30 19.77 -14.31
CA LYS A 254 -2.62 19.13 -14.25
C LYS A 254 -3.58 19.88 -13.33
N ALA A 255 -3.09 20.34 -12.16
CA ALA A 255 -3.90 21.11 -11.23
C ALA A 255 -4.30 22.47 -11.81
N ASP A 256 -3.37 23.17 -12.48
CA ASP A 256 -3.61 24.47 -13.11
C ASP A 256 -4.63 24.35 -14.27
N GLU A 257 -4.59 23.26 -15.05
CA GLU A 257 -5.57 22.97 -16.10
C GLU A 257 -6.98 22.67 -15.54
N ALA A 258 -7.03 22.01 -14.37
CA ALA A 258 -8.30 21.66 -13.72
C ALA A 258 -8.90 22.81 -12.90
N SER A 259 -8.11 23.84 -12.58
CA SER A 259 -8.46 24.89 -11.63
C SER A 259 -9.58 25.78 -12.14
N ASN A 260 -10.77 25.61 -11.51
CA ASN A 260 -11.70 26.68 -11.26
C ASN A 260 -11.38 27.19 -9.83
N ALA A 261 -10.90 28.41 -9.67
CA ALA A 261 -10.76 29.27 -8.48
C ALA A 261 -10.90 28.75 -7.02
N ALA A 262 -11.23 27.48 -6.82
CA ALA A 262 -11.46 26.85 -5.50
C ALA A 262 -10.23 26.07 -4.97
N ASP A 263 -9.19 25.85 -5.79
CA ASP A 263 -8.01 25.06 -5.43
C ASP A 263 -6.80 25.90 -4.96
N ASP A 264 -6.96 27.22 -4.85
CA ASP A 264 -5.84 28.12 -4.44
C ASP A 264 -5.41 27.94 -2.97
N ASP A 265 -6.25 27.32 -2.13
CA ASP A 265 -5.96 27.06 -0.71
C ASP A 265 -5.27 25.70 -0.44
N ASP A 266 -4.95 24.91 -1.46
CA ASP A 266 -4.26 23.64 -1.27
C ASP A 266 -2.78 23.83 -0.91
N ALA A 267 -2.46 23.75 0.39
CA ALA A 267 -1.12 23.91 0.92
C ALA A 267 -0.09 22.92 0.33
N PHE A 268 -0.53 21.76 -0.18
CA PHE A 268 0.33 20.82 -0.89
C PHE A 268 0.69 21.35 -2.27
N LEU A 269 -0.29 21.83 -3.05
CA LEU A 269 -0.04 22.40 -4.37
C LEU A 269 0.82 23.67 -4.28
N ALA A 270 0.59 24.51 -3.26
CA ALA A 270 1.43 25.68 -3.00
C ALA A 270 2.90 25.26 -2.72
N ALA A 271 3.13 24.22 -1.92
CA ALA A 271 4.45 23.68 -1.68
C ALA A 271 5.08 23.09 -2.95
N ALA A 272 4.30 22.37 -3.77
CA ALA A 272 4.77 21.81 -5.03
C ALA A 272 5.17 22.92 -6.04
N ARG A 273 4.37 23.97 -6.18
CA ARG A 273 4.68 25.14 -7.04
C ARG A 273 5.96 25.85 -6.59
N ALA A 274 6.21 25.94 -5.29
CA ALA A 274 7.42 26.58 -4.76
C ALA A 274 8.73 25.84 -5.09
N LEU A 275 8.65 24.60 -5.58
CA LEU A 275 9.82 23.80 -6.01
C LEU A 275 10.16 23.98 -7.49
N LEU A 276 9.29 24.57 -8.28
CA LEU A 276 9.48 24.82 -9.72
C LEU A 276 10.03 26.21 -9.98
#